data_a885a6ed54a60dfc7a74830b4c265731
#
_entry.id   a885a6ed54a60dfc7a74830b4c265731
#
_cell.length_a   1.000
_cell.length_b   1.000
_cell.length_c   1.000
_cell.angle_alpha   90.00
_cell.angle_beta   90.00
_cell.angle_gamma   90.00
#
_symmetry.space_group_name_H-M   'P 1'
#
loop_
_entity.id
_entity.type
_entity.pdbx_description
1 polymer ?
#
loop_
_entity_poly.entity_id
_entity_poly.type
_entity_poly.pdbx_seq_one_letter_code
_entity_poly.pdbx_strand_id
1 'polypeptide(L)'
;MLPSFPTEAEARHDEGFLNSADHLRLYWQRFTPERPRATVVVLHGGGDHCGRYPAITSALVQAAFQTALLDLRGHGQSDGRRWHVDAFSDYLHDLAAFVAKLSQDGIAGDRLFLLGHSMGGLVATLWAAGHGRLLSGLVLSSPYFGLAMRAPLAKVLAAKLVGRFVPWLPVSAGLRMAQLTSDLELQRWTAQDPLYGRATTPRWFEESTRAQREALRRAGEIDVPLLVLAAGADEIADVSAARTFVESARSRDKRLVVYDGFRHEIFNEVRRQEPIGEAVAWLKAHAG
;
A
#
# COMPACT_ATOMS: atom_id res chain seq x y z
N MET A 1 -21.93 -8.08 -4.82
CA MET A 1 -21.63 -7.06 -5.87
C MET A 1 -20.25 -6.51 -5.61
N LEU A 2 -19.38 -6.52 -6.62
CA LEU A 2 -18.05 -5.90 -6.53
C LEU A 2 -18.16 -4.40 -6.27
N PRO A 3 -17.29 -3.80 -5.45
CA PRO A 3 -17.26 -2.37 -5.28
C PRO A 3 -16.84 -1.67 -6.59
N SER A 4 -17.34 -0.46 -6.81
CA SER A 4 -17.02 0.39 -7.96
C SER A 4 -16.28 1.65 -7.53
N PHE A 5 -15.52 2.23 -8.44
CA PHE A 5 -14.96 3.56 -8.28
C PHE A 5 -16.08 4.63 -8.28
N PRO A 6 -15.78 5.84 -7.75
CA PRO A 6 -16.71 6.97 -7.84
C PRO A 6 -17.10 7.26 -9.28
N THR A 7 -18.35 7.66 -9.48
CA THR A 7 -18.85 8.12 -10.77
C THR A 7 -18.37 9.55 -11.07
N GLU A 8 -18.47 9.98 -12.33
CA GLU A 8 -18.16 11.38 -12.72
C GLU A 8 -19.03 12.42 -12.00
N ALA A 9 -20.23 12.04 -11.55
CA ALA A 9 -21.10 12.90 -10.74
C ALA A 9 -20.57 13.07 -9.31
N GLU A 10 -19.81 12.13 -8.77
CA GLU A 10 -19.25 12.17 -7.42
C GLU A 10 -17.87 12.82 -7.36
N ALA A 11 -17.06 12.63 -8.40
CA ALA A 11 -15.72 13.20 -8.48
C ALA A 11 -15.22 13.30 -9.93
N ARG A 12 -14.44 14.35 -10.20
CA ARG A 12 -13.65 14.39 -11.45
C ARG A 12 -12.59 13.31 -11.39
N HIS A 13 -12.52 12.47 -12.42
CA HIS A 13 -11.52 11.43 -12.58
C HIS A 13 -10.45 11.88 -13.58
N ASP A 14 -9.22 11.90 -13.13
CA ASP A 14 -8.03 12.13 -13.96
C ASP A 14 -7.12 10.90 -13.86
N GLU A 15 -6.52 10.49 -14.96
CA GLU A 15 -5.53 9.40 -14.99
C GLU A 15 -4.44 9.67 -16.03
N GLY A 16 -3.33 8.97 -15.94
CA GLY A 16 -2.24 9.12 -16.89
C GLY A 16 -0.93 8.50 -16.40
N PHE A 17 0.15 8.94 -16.99
CA PHE A 17 1.48 8.48 -16.65
C PHE A 17 2.37 9.65 -16.21
N LEU A 18 3.25 9.38 -15.26
CA LEU A 18 4.39 10.23 -14.92
C LEU A 18 5.68 9.46 -15.18
N ASN A 19 6.78 10.16 -15.43
CA ASN A 19 8.08 9.52 -15.55
C ASN A 19 8.79 9.47 -14.19
N SER A 20 9.30 8.29 -13.84
CA SER A 20 10.24 8.14 -12.72
C SER A 20 11.59 8.78 -13.06
N ALA A 21 12.49 8.89 -12.09
CA ALA A 21 13.84 9.44 -12.30
C ALA A 21 14.69 8.63 -13.30
N ASP A 22 14.40 7.34 -13.44
CA ASP A 22 15.03 6.39 -14.37
C ASP A 22 14.16 6.12 -15.61
N HIS A 23 13.26 7.06 -15.95
CA HIS A 23 12.46 7.11 -17.17
C HIS A 23 11.39 6.00 -17.34
N LEU A 24 11.02 5.26 -16.28
CA LEU A 24 9.87 4.38 -16.31
C LEU A 24 8.58 5.22 -16.28
N ARG A 25 7.59 4.82 -17.08
CA ARG A 25 6.26 5.43 -17.01
C ARG A 25 5.48 4.76 -15.87
N LEU A 26 5.04 5.54 -14.90
CA LEU A 26 4.27 5.11 -13.76
C LEU A 26 2.82 5.56 -13.93
N TYR A 27 1.90 4.61 -13.95
CA TYR A 27 0.47 4.90 -14.08
C TYR A 27 -0.08 5.42 -12.76
N TRP A 28 -0.93 6.43 -12.85
CA TRP A 28 -1.64 7.00 -11.70
C TRP A 28 -3.08 7.32 -12.10
N GLN A 29 -3.96 7.34 -11.08
CA GLN A 29 -5.31 7.87 -11.20
C GLN A 29 -5.66 8.72 -10.00
N ARG A 30 -6.57 9.69 -10.18
CA ARG A 30 -6.98 10.63 -9.17
C ARG A 30 -8.47 10.92 -9.28
N PHE A 31 -9.14 10.90 -8.14
CA PHE A 31 -10.55 11.25 -7.98
C PHE A 31 -10.65 12.50 -7.12
N THR A 32 -11.18 13.59 -7.68
CA THR A 32 -11.26 14.90 -7.01
C THR A 32 -12.72 15.28 -6.83
N PRO A 33 -13.27 15.25 -5.60
CA PRO A 33 -14.61 15.76 -5.30
C PRO A 33 -14.66 17.27 -5.49
N GLU A 34 -15.88 17.85 -5.56
CA GLU A 34 -16.07 19.28 -5.84
C GLU A 34 -15.32 20.19 -4.85
N ARG A 35 -15.32 19.83 -3.56
CA ARG A 35 -14.67 20.61 -2.47
C ARG A 35 -13.79 19.71 -1.63
N PRO A 36 -12.61 19.37 -2.10
CA PRO A 36 -11.73 18.49 -1.36
C PRO A 36 -11.13 19.17 -0.12
N ARG A 37 -11.13 18.46 1.01
CA ARG A 37 -10.54 18.95 2.28
C ARG A 37 -9.06 18.64 2.44
N ALA A 38 -8.61 17.58 1.79
CA ALA A 38 -7.22 17.12 1.82
C ALA A 38 -6.98 16.09 0.72
N THR A 39 -5.73 15.72 0.51
CA THR A 39 -5.33 14.66 -0.43
C THR A 39 -4.91 13.40 0.33
N VAL A 40 -5.44 12.24 -0.08
CA VAL A 40 -5.00 10.92 0.37
C VAL A 40 -4.33 10.20 -0.79
N VAL A 41 -3.06 9.89 -0.66
CA VAL A 41 -2.33 9.02 -1.60
C VAL A 41 -2.48 7.58 -1.15
N VAL A 42 -3.01 6.72 -2.01
CA VAL A 42 -3.21 5.29 -1.76
C VAL A 42 -2.15 4.48 -2.48
N LEU A 43 -1.42 3.64 -1.74
CA LEU A 43 -0.39 2.75 -2.26
C LEU A 43 -0.80 1.30 -2.07
N HIS A 44 -0.82 0.55 -3.16
CA HIS A 44 -1.23 -0.86 -3.22
C HIS A 44 -0.17 -1.83 -2.69
N GLY A 45 -0.55 -3.09 -2.48
CA GLY A 45 0.28 -4.19 -2.03
C GLY A 45 1.18 -4.81 -3.10
N GLY A 46 1.98 -5.80 -2.74
CA GLY A 46 2.82 -6.56 -3.67
C GLY A 46 1.98 -7.42 -4.62
N GLY A 47 2.28 -7.38 -5.91
CA GLY A 47 1.51 -8.05 -6.96
C GLY A 47 0.17 -7.41 -7.29
N ASP A 48 -0.21 -6.37 -6.59
CA ASP A 48 -1.48 -5.66 -6.67
C ASP A 48 -1.40 -4.46 -7.64
N HIS A 49 -2.45 -3.65 -7.73
CA HIS A 49 -2.48 -2.39 -8.48
C HIS A 49 -3.63 -1.48 -8.02
N CYS A 50 -3.59 -0.20 -8.39
CA CYS A 50 -4.54 0.82 -7.94
C CYS A 50 -6.00 0.52 -8.32
N GLY A 51 -6.25 -0.22 -9.40
CA GLY A 51 -7.59 -0.65 -9.83
C GLY A 51 -8.34 -1.54 -8.84
N ARG A 52 -7.68 -2.01 -7.78
CA ARG A 52 -8.28 -2.90 -6.78
C ARG A 52 -8.74 -2.21 -5.49
N TYR A 53 -8.75 -0.88 -5.48
CA TYR A 53 -9.11 -0.06 -4.31
C TYR A 53 -10.41 0.75 -4.47
N PRO A 54 -11.44 0.28 -5.22
CA PRO A 54 -12.64 1.08 -5.45
C PRO A 54 -13.42 1.36 -4.16
N ALA A 55 -13.54 0.40 -3.24
CA ALA A 55 -14.32 0.56 -2.02
C ALA A 55 -13.79 1.69 -1.12
N ILE A 56 -12.50 1.69 -0.83
CA ILE A 56 -11.89 2.74 0.00
C ILE A 56 -11.85 4.07 -0.75
N THR A 57 -11.59 4.06 -2.08
CA THR A 57 -11.59 5.28 -2.90
C THR A 57 -12.96 5.97 -2.89
N SER A 58 -14.05 5.21 -3.10
CA SER A 58 -15.40 5.76 -3.04
C SER A 58 -15.73 6.35 -1.67
N ALA A 59 -15.36 5.66 -0.58
CA ALA A 59 -15.59 6.15 0.77
C ALA A 59 -14.79 7.42 1.08
N LEU A 60 -13.55 7.53 0.60
CA LEU A 60 -12.72 8.72 0.75
C LEU A 60 -13.29 9.90 -0.04
N VAL A 61 -13.72 9.69 -1.29
CA VAL A 61 -14.35 10.73 -2.12
C VAL A 61 -15.66 11.22 -1.49
N GLN A 62 -16.53 10.32 -1.02
CA GLN A 62 -17.77 10.67 -0.31
C GLN A 62 -17.48 11.44 0.99
N ALA A 63 -16.31 11.23 1.58
CA ALA A 63 -15.82 12.00 2.73
C ALA A 63 -15.12 13.31 2.35
N ALA A 64 -15.20 13.73 1.08
CA ALA A 64 -14.58 14.91 0.51
C ALA A 64 -13.03 14.89 0.54
N PHE A 65 -12.40 13.73 0.37
CA PHE A 65 -10.96 13.64 0.13
C PHE A 65 -10.66 13.50 -1.36
N GLN A 66 -9.72 14.30 -1.87
CA GLN A 66 -9.06 13.99 -3.12
C GLN A 66 -8.28 12.69 -2.91
N THR A 67 -8.54 11.68 -3.73
CA THR A 67 -7.89 10.36 -3.61
C THR A 67 -7.04 10.12 -4.83
N ALA A 68 -5.73 9.96 -4.63
CA ALA A 68 -4.75 9.74 -5.67
C ALA A 68 -4.10 8.36 -5.48
N LEU A 69 -4.04 7.56 -6.52
CA LEU A 69 -3.53 6.19 -6.50
C LEU A 69 -2.39 6.06 -7.51
N LEU A 70 -1.34 5.34 -7.14
CA LEU A 70 -0.17 5.09 -7.96
C LEU A 70 0.00 3.59 -8.17
N ASP A 71 0.16 3.14 -9.40
CA ASP A 71 0.74 1.83 -9.67
C ASP A 71 2.25 1.93 -9.49
N LEU A 72 2.77 1.24 -8.47
CA LEU A 72 4.21 1.17 -8.22
C LEU A 72 4.92 0.47 -9.39
N ARG A 73 6.19 0.82 -9.67
CA ARG A 73 6.97 0.16 -10.74
C ARG A 73 6.84 -1.35 -10.73
N GLY A 74 6.70 -1.95 -11.91
CA GLY A 74 6.52 -3.39 -12.07
C GLY A 74 5.14 -3.92 -11.67
N HIS A 75 4.16 -3.04 -11.40
CA HIS A 75 2.80 -3.40 -11.01
C HIS A 75 1.77 -2.71 -11.92
N GLY A 76 0.57 -3.30 -12.00
CA GLY A 76 -0.54 -2.72 -12.73
C GLY A 76 -0.18 -2.31 -14.16
N GLN A 77 -0.45 -1.06 -14.50
CA GLN A 77 -0.16 -0.47 -15.80
C GLN A 77 1.22 0.24 -15.87
N SER A 78 1.96 0.30 -14.73
CA SER A 78 3.29 0.89 -14.69
C SER A 78 4.33 0.02 -15.39
N ASP A 79 5.32 0.70 -16.01
CA ASP A 79 6.48 0.05 -16.60
C ASP A 79 7.35 -0.62 -15.52
N GLY A 80 8.34 -1.37 -15.97
CA GLY A 80 9.23 -2.13 -15.12
C GLY A 80 8.98 -3.64 -15.17
N ARG A 81 9.96 -4.41 -14.68
CA ARG A 81 9.82 -5.85 -14.60
C ARG A 81 8.80 -6.23 -13.54
N ARG A 82 7.88 -7.15 -13.88
CA ARG A 82 6.78 -7.53 -13.00
C ARG A 82 7.26 -8.00 -11.64
N TRP A 83 6.75 -7.32 -10.60
CA TRP A 83 7.02 -7.52 -9.17
C TRP A 83 8.51 -7.73 -8.86
N HIS A 84 9.32 -6.82 -9.41
CA HIS A 84 10.77 -6.78 -9.27
C HIS A 84 11.23 -5.35 -8.98
N VAL A 85 12.29 -5.22 -8.22
CA VAL A 85 12.99 -3.96 -7.98
C VAL A 85 14.48 -4.25 -7.74
N ASP A 86 15.36 -3.41 -8.22
CA ASP A 86 16.80 -3.55 -7.99
C ASP A 86 17.18 -3.08 -6.58
N ALA A 87 16.56 -2.01 -6.09
CA ALA A 87 16.66 -1.51 -4.74
C ALA A 87 15.27 -1.07 -4.22
N PHE A 88 14.94 -1.38 -2.96
CA PHE A 88 13.63 -0.99 -2.41
C PHE A 88 13.43 0.54 -2.39
N SER A 89 14.52 1.32 -2.34
CA SER A 89 14.50 2.78 -2.46
C SER A 89 13.89 3.29 -3.76
N ASP A 90 13.86 2.48 -4.83
CA ASP A 90 13.27 2.89 -6.11
C ASP A 90 11.77 3.16 -5.97
N TYR A 91 11.05 2.38 -5.12
CA TYR A 91 9.66 2.67 -4.77
C TYR A 91 9.50 4.00 -4.03
N LEU A 92 10.49 4.38 -3.19
CA LEU A 92 10.45 5.64 -2.46
C LEU A 92 10.66 6.83 -3.41
N HIS A 93 11.54 6.68 -4.41
CA HIS A 93 11.75 7.68 -5.45
C HIS A 93 10.51 7.85 -6.33
N ASP A 94 9.84 6.75 -6.69
CA ASP A 94 8.58 6.77 -7.44
C ASP A 94 7.49 7.53 -6.68
N LEU A 95 7.33 7.24 -5.39
CA LEU A 95 6.39 7.96 -4.53
C LEU A 95 6.74 9.45 -4.43
N ALA A 96 8.03 9.78 -4.30
CA ALA A 96 8.49 11.17 -4.25
C ALA A 96 8.15 11.92 -5.57
N ALA A 97 8.36 11.28 -6.73
CA ALA A 97 7.99 11.84 -8.03
C ALA A 97 6.48 12.05 -8.15
N PHE A 98 5.68 11.10 -7.66
CA PHE A 98 4.22 11.23 -7.66
C PHE A 98 3.72 12.33 -6.73
N VAL A 99 4.25 12.43 -5.52
CA VAL A 99 3.91 13.52 -4.57
C VAL A 99 4.32 14.88 -5.15
N ALA A 100 5.48 14.99 -5.81
CA ALA A 100 5.90 16.23 -6.48
C ALA A 100 4.93 16.61 -7.62
N LYS A 101 4.48 15.65 -8.43
CA LYS A 101 3.45 15.87 -9.45
C LYS A 101 2.15 16.38 -8.83
N LEU A 102 1.66 15.75 -7.78
CA LEU A 102 0.44 16.18 -7.09
C LEU A 102 0.56 17.61 -6.54
N SER A 103 1.74 17.97 -6.02
CA SER A 103 2.01 19.33 -5.53
C SER A 103 1.96 20.37 -6.67
N GLN A 104 2.44 20.02 -7.86
CA GLN A 104 2.36 20.89 -9.05
C GLN A 104 0.92 21.04 -9.56
N ASP A 105 0.12 19.98 -9.45
CA ASP A 105 -1.30 19.96 -9.85
C ASP A 105 -2.25 20.57 -8.79
N GLY A 106 -1.76 20.94 -7.63
CA GLY A 106 -2.50 21.41 -6.47
C GLY A 106 -2.95 20.28 -5.54
N ILE A 107 -2.25 20.09 -4.42
CA ILE A 107 -2.72 19.25 -3.32
C ILE A 107 -3.86 19.99 -2.60
N ALA A 108 -5.00 19.33 -2.45
CA ALA A 108 -6.16 19.91 -1.81
C ALA A 108 -5.88 20.26 -0.34
N GLY A 109 -6.11 21.53 0.03
CA GLY A 109 -6.03 22.00 1.40
C GLY A 109 -4.63 21.98 2.04
N ASP A 110 -3.55 21.90 1.25
CA ASP A 110 -2.16 21.78 1.71
C ASP A 110 -1.92 20.63 2.70
N ARG A 111 -2.83 19.65 2.74
CA ARG A 111 -2.79 18.51 3.65
C ARG A 111 -2.68 17.21 2.87
N LEU A 112 -1.59 16.49 3.12
CA LEU A 112 -1.29 15.21 2.49
C LEU A 112 -1.32 14.08 3.52
N PHE A 113 -2.09 13.03 3.21
CA PHE A 113 -2.08 11.76 3.92
C PHE A 113 -1.57 10.65 3.02
N LEU A 114 -0.84 9.69 3.59
CA LEU A 114 -0.55 8.43 2.93
C LEU A 114 -1.41 7.31 3.52
N LEU A 115 -2.00 6.50 2.65
CA LEU A 115 -2.66 5.24 2.99
C LEU A 115 -1.94 4.13 2.24
N GLY A 116 -1.21 3.27 2.95
CA GLY A 116 -0.46 2.17 2.34
C GLY A 116 -0.97 0.80 2.78
N HIS A 117 -1.24 -0.10 1.81
CA HIS A 117 -1.59 -1.48 2.10
C HIS A 117 -0.39 -2.39 1.89
N SER A 118 -0.13 -3.31 2.82
CA SER A 118 0.89 -4.36 2.72
C SER A 118 2.28 -3.79 2.32
N MET A 119 2.82 -4.15 1.15
CA MET A 119 4.05 -3.56 0.58
C MET A 119 3.94 -2.04 0.47
N GLY A 120 2.80 -1.51 0.01
CA GLY A 120 2.55 -0.07 -0.04
C GLY A 120 2.62 0.59 1.34
N GLY A 121 2.24 -0.15 2.40
CA GLY A 121 2.42 0.28 3.80
C GLY A 121 3.90 0.38 4.20
N LEU A 122 4.72 -0.56 3.75
CA LEU A 122 6.17 -0.52 3.95
C LEU A 122 6.82 0.66 3.19
N VAL A 123 6.40 0.89 1.93
CA VAL A 123 6.85 2.05 1.12
C VAL A 123 6.44 3.36 1.81
N ALA A 124 5.17 3.51 2.18
CA ALA A 124 4.66 4.71 2.86
C ALA A 124 5.41 5.01 4.16
N THR A 125 5.70 3.98 4.96
CA THR A 125 6.43 4.10 6.22
C THR A 125 7.86 4.59 6.02
N LEU A 126 8.61 3.95 5.11
CA LEU A 126 10.00 4.34 4.86
C LEU A 126 10.10 5.73 4.24
N TRP A 127 9.15 6.10 3.39
CA TRP A 127 9.08 7.45 2.84
C TRP A 127 8.75 8.48 3.93
N ALA A 128 7.77 8.18 4.78
CA ALA A 128 7.37 9.06 5.90
C ALA A 128 8.51 9.32 6.89
N ALA A 129 9.36 8.33 7.16
CA ALA A 129 10.54 8.49 8.03
C ALA A 129 11.52 9.56 7.53
N GLY A 130 11.58 9.83 6.21
CA GLY A 130 12.41 10.90 5.64
C GLY A 130 11.65 12.20 5.34
N HIS A 131 10.32 12.13 5.26
CA HIS A 131 9.47 13.22 4.72
C HIS A 131 8.27 13.53 5.62
N GLY A 132 8.29 13.17 6.91
CA GLY A 132 7.16 13.34 7.83
C GLY A 132 6.58 14.76 7.86
N ARG A 133 7.42 15.78 7.71
CA ARG A 133 6.98 17.19 7.68
C ARG A 133 6.01 17.53 6.54
N LEU A 134 5.96 16.72 5.49
CA LEU A 134 5.04 16.89 4.37
C LEU A 134 3.68 16.21 4.62
N LEU A 135 3.58 15.41 5.69
CA LEU A 135 2.41 14.59 5.96
C LEU A 135 1.56 15.15 7.10
N SER A 136 0.25 15.16 6.92
CA SER A 136 -0.73 15.37 7.98
C SER A 136 -1.03 14.08 8.76
N GLY A 137 -0.71 12.90 8.20
CA GLY A 137 -0.86 11.62 8.86
C GLY A 137 -0.58 10.43 7.95
N LEU A 138 -0.43 9.26 8.58
CA LEU A 138 -0.10 7.99 7.96
C LEU A 138 -1.11 6.91 8.37
N VAL A 139 -1.78 6.31 7.40
CA VAL A 139 -2.69 5.16 7.58
C VAL A 139 -2.05 3.93 6.94
N LEU A 140 -1.92 2.86 7.72
CA LEU A 140 -1.33 1.60 7.27
C LEU A 140 -2.37 0.47 7.38
N SER A 141 -2.57 -0.27 6.30
CA SER A 141 -3.47 -1.42 6.22
C SER A 141 -2.65 -2.69 6.07
N SER A 142 -2.72 -3.59 7.05
CA SER A 142 -1.97 -4.85 7.09
C SER A 142 -0.51 -4.68 6.61
N PRO A 143 0.28 -3.74 7.20
CA PRO A 143 1.59 -3.35 6.67
C PRO A 143 2.58 -4.53 6.67
N TYR A 144 3.35 -4.66 5.61
CA TYR A 144 4.30 -5.77 5.41
C TYR A 144 5.61 -5.55 6.17
N PHE A 145 5.54 -5.46 7.52
CA PHE A 145 6.70 -5.31 8.39
C PHE A 145 7.38 -6.63 8.78
N GLY A 146 6.74 -7.74 8.49
CA GLY A 146 7.22 -9.10 8.69
C GLY A 146 6.38 -10.07 7.90
N LEU A 147 6.91 -11.26 7.65
CA LEU A 147 6.21 -12.35 6.98
C LEU A 147 5.61 -13.29 8.05
N ALA A 148 4.29 -13.47 8.04
CA ALA A 148 3.60 -14.41 8.96
C ALA A 148 3.97 -15.87 8.61
N MET A 149 4.13 -16.18 7.33
CA MET A 149 4.50 -17.52 6.86
C MET A 149 5.98 -17.80 7.07
N ARG A 150 6.30 -18.88 7.76
CA ARG A 150 7.67 -19.41 7.85
C ARG A 150 7.94 -20.31 6.65
N ALA A 151 8.67 -19.79 5.67
CA ALA A 151 9.16 -20.64 4.59
C ALA A 151 10.17 -21.67 5.14
N PRO A 152 10.14 -22.93 4.66
CA PRO A 152 11.17 -23.93 5.02
C PRO A 152 12.57 -23.39 4.72
N LEU A 153 13.51 -23.53 5.68
CA LEU A 153 14.87 -23.00 5.56
C LEU A 153 15.57 -23.44 4.27
N ALA A 154 15.35 -24.69 3.84
CA ALA A 154 15.90 -25.21 2.59
C ALA A 154 15.44 -24.42 1.35
N LYS A 155 14.14 -24.01 1.31
CA LYS A 155 13.61 -23.18 0.23
C LYS A 155 14.20 -21.76 0.27
N VAL A 156 14.37 -21.20 1.46
CA VAL A 156 14.99 -19.86 1.63
C VAL A 156 16.44 -19.88 1.18
N LEU A 157 17.20 -20.93 1.54
CA LEU A 157 18.60 -21.08 1.14
C LEU A 157 18.73 -21.32 -0.38
N ALA A 158 17.88 -22.16 -0.97
CA ALA A 158 17.84 -22.38 -2.41
C ALA A 158 17.49 -21.08 -3.17
N ALA A 159 16.49 -20.33 -2.69
CA ALA A 159 16.12 -19.04 -3.28
C ALA A 159 17.26 -18.01 -3.19
N LYS A 160 18.00 -17.96 -2.08
CA LYS A 160 19.17 -17.10 -1.93
C LYS A 160 20.30 -17.51 -2.89
N LEU A 161 20.56 -18.82 -3.04
CA LEU A 161 21.60 -19.31 -3.94
C LEU A 161 21.26 -19.00 -5.40
N VAL A 162 20.03 -19.31 -5.82
CA VAL A 162 19.54 -18.98 -7.17
C VAL A 162 19.54 -17.47 -7.39
N GLY A 163 19.07 -16.71 -6.41
CA GLY A 163 19.01 -15.24 -6.46
C GLY A 163 20.36 -14.56 -6.62
N ARG A 164 21.45 -15.23 -6.22
CA ARG A 164 22.82 -14.72 -6.44
C ARG A 164 23.21 -14.68 -7.91
N PHE A 165 22.72 -15.65 -8.71
CA PHE A 165 23.08 -15.79 -10.12
C PHE A 165 22.00 -15.29 -11.07
N VAL A 166 20.72 -15.42 -10.68
CA VAL A 166 19.57 -15.02 -11.48
C VAL A 166 18.55 -14.24 -10.62
N PRO A 167 18.93 -13.05 -10.11
CA PRO A 167 18.12 -12.29 -9.15
C PRO A 167 16.76 -11.83 -9.72
N TRP A 168 16.63 -11.83 -11.04
CA TRP A 168 15.42 -11.42 -11.78
C TRP A 168 14.51 -12.58 -12.19
N LEU A 169 14.82 -13.83 -11.81
CA LEU A 169 14.01 -14.99 -12.20
C LEU A 169 12.61 -14.90 -11.57
N PRO A 170 11.52 -14.92 -12.36
CA PRO A 170 10.17 -14.96 -11.79
C PRO A 170 9.94 -16.28 -11.04
N VAL A 171 9.56 -16.16 -9.78
CA VAL A 171 9.23 -17.29 -8.90
C VAL A 171 7.82 -17.06 -8.36
N SER A 172 6.99 -18.11 -8.35
CA SER A 172 5.64 -18.00 -7.77
C SER A 172 5.70 -17.40 -6.37
N ALA A 173 4.90 -16.35 -6.13
CA ALA A 173 4.78 -15.75 -4.79
C ALA A 173 4.13 -16.72 -3.78
N GLY A 174 3.45 -17.77 -4.25
CA GLY A 174 2.84 -18.78 -3.42
C GLY A 174 1.59 -18.31 -2.68
N LEU A 175 1.05 -17.13 -3.03
CA LEU A 175 -0.15 -16.59 -2.42
C LEU A 175 -1.40 -17.30 -2.94
N ARG A 176 -2.29 -17.66 -2.04
CA ARG A 176 -3.61 -18.20 -2.34
C ARG A 176 -4.66 -17.09 -2.18
N MET A 177 -5.64 -17.03 -3.07
CA MET A 177 -6.69 -16.00 -3.02
C MET A 177 -7.42 -15.98 -1.67
N ALA A 178 -7.63 -17.15 -1.05
CA ALA A 178 -8.26 -17.27 0.26
C ALA A 178 -7.42 -16.68 1.42
N GLN A 179 -6.13 -16.39 1.22
CA GLN A 179 -5.31 -15.67 2.21
C GLN A 179 -5.49 -14.16 2.09
N LEU A 180 -5.92 -13.67 0.93
CA LEU A 180 -6.13 -12.24 0.67
C LEU A 180 -7.44 -11.77 1.29
N THR A 181 -8.53 -12.46 1.03
CA THR A 181 -9.88 -12.10 1.49
C THR A 181 -10.76 -13.33 1.68
N SER A 182 -11.76 -13.25 2.55
CA SER A 182 -12.83 -14.24 2.67
C SER A 182 -13.96 -14.04 1.66
N ASP A 183 -14.01 -12.91 0.94
CA ASP A 183 -15.00 -12.61 -0.09
C ASP A 183 -14.75 -13.43 -1.37
N LEU A 184 -15.58 -14.45 -1.62
CA LEU A 184 -15.43 -15.36 -2.75
C LEU A 184 -15.60 -14.67 -4.11
N GLU A 185 -16.39 -13.60 -4.18
CA GLU A 185 -16.55 -12.82 -5.41
C GLU A 185 -15.24 -12.07 -5.74
N LEU A 186 -14.64 -11.44 -4.75
CA LEU A 186 -13.34 -10.77 -4.89
C LEU A 186 -12.20 -11.76 -5.15
N GLN A 187 -12.21 -12.95 -4.56
CA GLN A 187 -11.24 -14.00 -4.88
C GLN A 187 -11.30 -14.38 -6.37
N ARG A 188 -12.51 -14.58 -6.92
CA ARG A 188 -12.71 -14.92 -8.36
C ARG A 188 -12.26 -13.78 -9.26
N TRP A 189 -12.62 -12.54 -8.90
CA TRP A 189 -12.20 -11.36 -9.62
C TRP A 189 -10.68 -11.23 -9.66
N THR A 190 -10.00 -11.32 -8.52
CA THR A 190 -8.53 -11.30 -8.43
C THR A 190 -7.89 -12.44 -9.24
N ALA A 191 -8.48 -13.64 -9.20
CA ALA A 191 -7.97 -14.79 -9.95
C ALA A 191 -8.04 -14.60 -11.48
N GLN A 192 -8.92 -13.75 -11.98
CA GLN A 192 -9.11 -13.44 -13.40
C GLN A 192 -8.41 -12.14 -13.82
N ASP A 193 -7.90 -11.37 -12.89
CA ASP A 193 -7.27 -10.08 -13.15
C ASP A 193 -5.90 -10.26 -13.84
N PRO A 194 -5.73 -9.80 -15.09
CA PRO A 194 -4.48 -9.93 -15.83
C PRO A 194 -3.36 -9.01 -15.29
N LEU A 195 -3.72 -7.96 -14.55
CA LEU A 195 -2.77 -7.02 -13.96
C LEU A 195 -2.25 -7.49 -12.59
N TYR A 196 -2.95 -8.46 -11.97
CA TYR A 196 -2.52 -9.02 -10.68
C TYR A 196 -1.28 -9.91 -10.84
N GLY A 197 -0.18 -9.53 -10.19
CA GLY A 197 1.10 -10.26 -10.23
C GLY A 197 1.06 -11.52 -9.35
N ARG A 198 1.45 -12.68 -9.92
CA ARG A 198 1.49 -13.98 -9.22
C ARG A 198 2.90 -14.49 -8.98
N ALA A 199 3.87 -13.83 -9.59
CA ALA A 199 5.28 -14.16 -9.46
C ALA A 199 6.07 -12.94 -9.03
N THR A 200 6.97 -13.14 -8.11
CA THR A 200 7.95 -12.17 -7.65
C THR A 200 9.36 -12.66 -8.00
N THR A 201 10.40 -11.93 -7.61
CA THR A 201 11.77 -12.30 -7.89
C THR A 201 12.60 -12.44 -6.60
N PRO A 202 13.69 -13.25 -6.61
CA PRO A 202 14.58 -13.35 -5.46
C PRO A 202 15.15 -11.99 -5.02
N ARG A 203 15.45 -11.09 -5.95
CA ARG A 203 15.92 -9.73 -5.63
C ARG A 203 14.86 -8.97 -4.87
N TRP A 204 13.61 -8.94 -5.34
CA TRP A 204 12.52 -8.26 -4.64
C TRP A 204 12.34 -8.80 -3.22
N PHE A 205 12.40 -10.11 -3.04
CA PHE A 205 12.27 -10.72 -1.72
C PHE A 205 13.41 -10.30 -0.78
N GLU A 206 14.64 -10.25 -1.28
CA GLU A 206 15.80 -9.79 -0.51
C GLU A 206 15.65 -8.31 -0.12
N GLU A 207 15.33 -7.45 -1.08
CA GLU A 207 15.18 -6.01 -0.87
C GLU A 207 14.00 -5.68 0.06
N SER A 208 12.85 -6.36 -0.11
CA SER A 208 11.70 -6.18 0.79
C SER A 208 12.01 -6.64 2.22
N THR A 209 12.78 -7.73 2.38
CA THR A 209 13.22 -8.19 3.72
C THR A 209 14.20 -7.20 4.38
N ARG A 210 15.05 -6.54 3.61
CA ARG A 210 15.91 -5.45 4.13
C ARG A 210 15.06 -4.25 4.53
N ALA A 211 14.12 -3.87 3.69
CA ALA A 211 13.20 -2.77 3.93
C ALA A 211 12.33 -2.97 5.19
N GLN A 212 11.87 -4.21 5.44
CA GLN A 212 11.16 -4.55 6.70
C GLN A 212 11.99 -4.25 7.94
N ARG A 213 13.25 -4.71 7.95
CA ARG A 213 14.16 -4.45 9.08
C ARG A 213 14.45 -2.96 9.24
N GLU A 214 14.61 -2.25 8.12
CA GLU A 214 14.85 -0.81 8.09
C GLU A 214 13.63 -0.05 8.64
N ALA A 215 12.41 -0.41 8.25
CA ALA A 215 11.20 0.21 8.77
C ALA A 215 11.06 0.05 10.29
N LEU A 216 11.31 -1.15 10.82
CA LEU A 216 11.28 -1.41 12.26
C LEU A 216 12.38 -0.63 13.00
N ARG A 217 13.59 -0.56 12.43
CA ARG A 217 14.69 0.22 13.00
C ARG A 217 14.40 1.72 13.04
N ARG A 218 13.74 2.23 11.99
CA ARG A 218 13.40 3.66 11.84
C ARG A 218 12.02 4.02 12.40
N ALA A 219 11.32 3.10 13.08
CA ALA A 219 10.00 3.38 13.64
C ALA A 219 9.99 4.64 14.54
N GLY A 220 11.06 4.86 15.31
CA GLY A 220 11.23 6.06 16.16
C GLY A 220 11.37 7.39 15.38
N GLU A 221 11.45 7.36 14.05
CA GLU A 221 11.46 8.56 13.21
C GLU A 221 10.04 8.95 12.77
N ILE A 222 9.04 8.09 12.98
CA ILE A 222 7.63 8.37 12.67
C ILE A 222 7.04 9.18 13.83
N ASP A 223 6.84 10.47 13.60
CA ASP A 223 6.30 11.44 14.57
C ASP A 223 4.96 12.06 14.14
N VAL A 224 4.51 11.77 12.91
CA VAL A 224 3.20 12.18 12.40
C VAL A 224 2.07 11.33 13.00
N PRO A 225 0.81 11.81 13.04
CA PRO A 225 -0.34 10.99 13.40
C PRO A 225 -0.35 9.67 12.64
N LEU A 226 -0.57 8.55 13.35
CA LEU A 226 -0.42 7.20 12.82
C LEU A 226 -1.61 6.31 13.17
N LEU A 227 -2.29 5.79 12.14
CA LEU A 227 -3.29 4.74 12.27
C LEU A 227 -2.79 3.46 11.59
N VAL A 228 -2.77 2.36 12.33
CA VAL A 228 -2.46 1.03 11.79
C VAL A 228 -3.69 0.14 11.96
N LEU A 229 -4.18 -0.40 10.84
CA LEU A 229 -5.31 -1.33 10.75
C LEU A 229 -4.75 -2.69 10.34
N ALA A 230 -4.89 -3.71 11.17
CA ALA A 230 -4.31 -5.02 10.94
C ALA A 230 -5.37 -6.12 10.87
N ALA A 231 -5.15 -7.10 10.02
CA ALA A 231 -5.99 -8.28 9.90
C ALA A 231 -5.61 -9.30 10.99
N GLY A 232 -6.58 -9.70 11.83
CA GLY A 232 -6.32 -10.62 12.93
C GLY A 232 -6.04 -12.07 12.50
N ALA A 233 -6.51 -12.48 11.32
CA ALA A 233 -6.23 -13.79 10.71
C ALA A 233 -5.32 -13.67 9.48
N ASP A 234 -4.37 -12.72 9.49
CA ASP A 234 -3.41 -12.51 8.41
C ASP A 234 -2.39 -13.66 8.35
N GLU A 235 -2.38 -14.37 7.23
CA GLU A 235 -1.40 -15.42 6.95
C GLU A 235 -0.19 -14.90 6.15
N ILE A 236 -0.16 -13.62 5.77
CA ILE A 236 0.85 -13.01 4.90
C ILE A 236 1.73 -12.03 5.70
N ALA A 237 1.12 -11.01 6.30
CA ALA A 237 1.84 -10.02 7.10
C ALA A 237 1.77 -10.34 8.61
N ASP A 238 2.89 -10.20 9.29
CA ASP A 238 2.99 -10.48 10.74
C ASP A 238 2.40 -9.33 11.56
N VAL A 239 1.27 -9.58 12.20
CA VAL A 239 0.58 -8.62 13.09
C VAL A 239 1.46 -8.26 14.30
N SER A 240 2.33 -9.16 14.77
CA SER A 240 3.24 -8.88 15.89
C SER A 240 4.30 -7.85 15.49
N ALA A 241 4.78 -7.89 14.25
CA ALA A 241 5.68 -6.88 13.71
C ALA A 241 5.00 -5.51 13.59
N ALA A 242 3.72 -5.47 13.19
CA ALA A 242 2.94 -4.23 13.17
C ALA A 242 2.76 -3.64 14.58
N ARG A 243 2.51 -4.47 15.59
CA ARG A 243 2.43 -4.06 16.99
C ARG A 243 3.76 -3.47 17.48
N THR A 244 4.87 -4.17 17.26
CA THR A 244 6.22 -3.71 17.61
C THR A 244 6.54 -2.35 16.95
N PHE A 245 6.14 -2.17 15.68
CA PHE A 245 6.32 -0.91 14.97
C PHE A 245 5.56 0.24 15.64
N VAL A 246 4.26 0.04 15.95
CA VAL A 246 3.42 1.07 16.60
C VAL A 246 3.98 1.43 17.98
N GLU A 247 4.39 0.44 18.77
CA GLU A 247 5.00 0.66 20.08
C GLU A 247 6.25 1.53 19.98
N SER A 248 7.11 1.28 18.97
CA SER A 248 8.38 1.96 18.73
C SER A 248 8.24 3.32 18.04
N ALA A 249 7.10 3.62 17.38
CA ALA A 249 6.86 4.90 16.73
C ALA A 249 6.83 6.05 17.75
N ARG A 250 7.47 7.19 17.39
CA ARG A 250 7.52 8.38 18.26
C ARG A 250 6.26 9.22 18.23
N SER A 251 5.36 8.97 17.27
CA SER A 251 4.08 9.66 17.19
C SER A 251 3.36 9.69 18.56
N ARG A 252 2.88 10.86 18.95
CA ARG A 252 2.06 11.04 20.16
C ARG A 252 0.61 10.65 19.93
N ASP A 253 0.18 10.64 18.68
CA ASP A 253 -1.14 10.22 18.23
C ASP A 253 -0.97 8.99 17.35
N LYS A 254 -0.95 7.81 17.98
CA LYS A 254 -0.78 6.54 17.33
C LYS A 254 -1.78 5.51 17.82
N ARG A 255 -2.37 4.76 16.89
CA ARG A 255 -3.37 3.76 17.17
C ARG A 255 -3.17 2.51 16.32
N LEU A 256 -3.34 1.34 16.94
CA LEU A 256 -3.44 0.04 16.28
C LEU A 256 -4.82 -0.53 16.50
N VAL A 257 -5.51 -0.90 15.42
CA VAL A 257 -6.77 -1.64 15.44
C VAL A 257 -6.56 -2.99 14.77
N VAL A 258 -6.91 -4.07 15.45
CA VAL A 258 -6.83 -5.43 14.91
C VAL A 258 -8.24 -5.96 14.69
N TYR A 259 -8.54 -6.40 13.47
CA TYR A 259 -9.85 -6.92 13.07
C TYR A 259 -9.85 -8.45 13.13
N ASP A 260 -10.46 -9.01 14.15
CA ASP A 260 -10.51 -10.45 14.34
C ASP A 260 -11.21 -11.16 13.18
N GLY A 261 -10.59 -12.23 12.69
CA GLY A 261 -11.08 -13.04 11.58
C GLY A 261 -10.89 -12.45 10.19
N PHE A 262 -10.42 -11.19 10.06
CA PHE A 262 -10.12 -10.61 8.77
C PHE A 262 -8.85 -11.23 8.16
N ARG A 263 -8.88 -11.40 6.84
CA ARG A 263 -7.71 -11.76 6.01
C ARG A 263 -6.94 -10.52 5.59
N HIS A 264 -5.83 -10.72 4.88
CA HIS A 264 -4.83 -9.72 4.57
C HIS A 264 -5.37 -8.40 3.97
N GLU A 265 -6.25 -8.49 2.95
CA GLU A 265 -6.83 -7.33 2.26
C GLU A 265 -8.07 -6.79 2.99
N ILE A 266 -7.89 -6.12 4.13
CA ILE A 266 -9.00 -5.70 5.00
C ILE A 266 -10.03 -4.79 4.32
N PHE A 267 -9.64 -4.00 3.32
CA PHE A 267 -10.54 -3.15 2.52
C PHE A 267 -11.28 -3.91 1.42
N ASN A 268 -10.93 -5.18 1.23
CA ASN A 268 -11.52 -6.12 0.28
C ASN A 268 -12.22 -7.30 0.99
N GLU A 269 -12.41 -7.23 2.31
CA GLU A 269 -13.11 -8.24 3.09
C GLU A 269 -14.63 -8.11 2.98
N VAL A 270 -15.35 -9.16 3.39
CA VAL A 270 -16.83 -9.12 3.45
C VAL A 270 -17.30 -7.98 4.36
N ARG A 271 -16.68 -7.80 5.52
CA ARG A 271 -16.97 -6.74 6.48
C ARG A 271 -16.11 -5.47 6.27
N ARG A 272 -15.66 -5.21 5.06
CA ARG A 272 -14.76 -4.08 4.71
C ARG A 272 -15.22 -2.71 5.16
N GLN A 273 -16.53 -2.53 5.40
CA GLN A 273 -17.05 -1.24 5.87
C GLN A 273 -16.53 -0.85 7.26
N GLU A 274 -16.14 -1.82 8.09
CA GLU A 274 -15.57 -1.56 9.42
C GLU A 274 -14.21 -0.85 9.32
N PRO A 275 -13.17 -1.43 8.68
CA PRO A 275 -11.87 -0.76 8.54
C PRO A 275 -11.92 0.48 7.63
N ILE A 276 -12.80 0.51 6.62
CA ILE A 276 -13.01 1.69 5.78
C ILE A 276 -13.59 2.84 6.62
N GLY A 277 -14.62 2.57 7.41
CA GLY A 277 -15.24 3.56 8.29
C GLY A 277 -14.26 4.12 9.32
N GLU A 278 -13.43 3.26 9.91
CA GLU A 278 -12.37 3.66 10.85
C GLU A 278 -11.33 4.57 10.19
N ALA A 279 -10.82 4.18 9.01
CA ALA A 279 -9.84 4.97 8.26
C ALA A 279 -10.41 6.35 7.89
N VAL A 280 -11.65 6.40 7.37
CA VAL A 280 -12.33 7.65 6.99
C VAL A 280 -12.59 8.54 8.20
N ALA A 281 -13.06 7.98 9.31
CA ALA A 281 -13.31 8.75 10.54
C ALA A 281 -12.02 9.35 11.09
N TRP A 282 -10.95 8.57 11.12
CA TRP A 282 -9.64 9.02 11.55
C TRP A 282 -9.10 10.14 10.64
N LEU A 283 -9.13 9.95 9.33
CA LEU A 283 -8.68 10.96 8.35
C LEU A 283 -9.48 12.27 8.48
N LYS A 284 -10.81 12.20 8.70
CA LYS A 284 -11.64 13.39 8.94
C LYS A 284 -11.20 14.16 10.18
N ALA A 285 -10.90 13.46 11.26
CA ALA A 285 -10.46 14.09 12.51
C ALA A 285 -9.11 14.82 12.36
N HIS A 286 -8.25 14.37 11.43
CA HIS A 286 -6.91 14.95 11.20
C HIS A 286 -6.85 15.92 10.00
N ALA A 287 -7.91 16.00 9.21
CA ALA A 287 -8.00 16.94 8.09
C ALA A 287 -8.53 18.33 8.49
N GLY A 288 -9.09 18.50 9.67
CA GLY A 288 -9.63 19.77 10.16
C GLY A 288 -11.00 20.08 9.61
#